data_fe6dcf1d41d549686b5ee08a0b93aef3
#
_entry.id   fe6dcf1d41d549686b5ee08a0b93aef3
#
_cell.length_a   1.000
_cell.length_b   1.000
_cell.length_c   1.000
_cell.angle_alpha   90.00
_cell.angle_beta   90.00
_cell.angle_gamma   90.00
#
_symmetry.space_group_name_H-M   'P 1'
#
loop_
_entity.id
_entity.type
_entity.pdbx_description
1 polymer ?
#
loop_
_entity_poly.entity_id
_entity_poly.type
_entity_poly.pdbx_seq_one_letter_code
_entity_poly.pdbx_strand_id
1 'polypeptide(L)'
;ETMSFSVDVIKDKPPLIEVECARTFEPQEALFFYGQMSDDYDISKLQAQYYPKANPKKKTIVEITNFNKSNLTFSFVFPGETELKPDTAYELYFEVFDNYPYPAPNKSRSPVFTYQSKSDKTIINEQIDSQKDAIESLEELLPNIENQDFDLDLFNKQQKQQRNLEFNNRQRLKDFLSRQEKQNEIIKNFNKKINESLKQLNPSLDDPKQDELKKRLEIQNKRLEKDEQILKELNDLSKKIDKQDLANRLENIAKQNKNKKRSLEQMLELTKRYYVRQKTKQLNEKLLQLSDRQNELAKQNYLDNTSGKQNKINQEFDDLINQFGELKKKNNTLSSPVNIPDTTLEQESIKKDLQEAQKSLKKKEGLVENNKKDAENKNAQKAQTKASQKMRQTAQQMAQKMAGGGRQELQEDIEM
;
A
#
# COMPACT_ATOMS: atom_id res chain seq x y z
N GLU A 1 3.58 -54.23 -66.21
CA GLU A 1 3.72 -52.79 -65.95
C GLU A 1 3.79 -52.56 -64.45
N THR A 2 4.89 -52.05 -63.93
CA THR A 2 5.05 -51.68 -62.53
C THR A 2 4.79 -50.17 -62.43
N MET A 3 3.76 -49.78 -61.74
CA MET A 3 3.52 -48.37 -61.35
C MET A 3 4.31 -48.07 -60.07
N SER A 4 5.12 -47.06 -60.09
CA SER A 4 5.76 -46.50 -58.90
C SER A 4 5.10 -45.20 -58.51
N PHE A 5 4.75 -45.07 -57.25
CA PHE A 5 4.22 -43.83 -56.66
C PHE A 5 5.24 -43.28 -55.71
N SER A 6 5.45 -41.97 -55.70
CA SER A 6 6.17 -41.25 -54.68
C SER A 6 5.16 -40.56 -53.76
N VAL A 7 5.29 -40.73 -52.47
CA VAL A 7 4.45 -40.04 -51.46
C VAL A 7 5.34 -39.10 -50.70
N ASP A 8 5.08 -37.81 -50.82
CA ASP A 8 5.73 -36.80 -50.01
C ASP A 8 4.94 -36.61 -48.71
N VAL A 9 5.58 -36.83 -47.58
CA VAL A 9 4.99 -36.67 -46.26
C VAL A 9 5.31 -35.24 -45.80
N ILE A 10 4.30 -34.40 -45.74
CA ILE A 10 4.38 -33.08 -45.10
C ILE A 10 4.31 -33.28 -43.60
N LYS A 11 5.36 -32.85 -42.89
CA LYS A 11 5.36 -32.92 -41.42
C LYS A 11 4.40 -31.85 -40.87
N ASP A 12 3.55 -32.31 -39.97
CA ASP A 12 2.68 -31.46 -39.18
C ASP A 12 3.49 -30.48 -38.32
N LYS A 13 3.03 -29.22 -38.21
CA LYS A 13 3.68 -28.17 -37.43
C LYS A 13 2.91 -27.98 -36.13
N PRO A 14 3.63 -27.67 -35.01
CA PRO A 14 2.93 -27.33 -33.78
C PRO A 14 2.13 -26.03 -33.93
N PRO A 15 0.97 -25.94 -33.27
CA PRO A 15 0.14 -24.75 -33.29
C PRO A 15 0.88 -23.53 -32.73
N LEU A 16 0.51 -22.32 -33.13
CA LEU A 16 1.03 -21.06 -32.61
C LEU A 16 -0.01 -20.38 -31.72
N ILE A 17 0.45 -19.69 -30.70
CA ILE A 17 -0.37 -18.93 -29.77
C ILE A 17 0.30 -17.61 -29.43
N GLU A 18 -0.43 -16.51 -29.65
CA GLU A 18 -0.05 -15.17 -29.21
C GLU A 18 -1.07 -14.64 -28.21
N VAL A 19 -0.62 -14.06 -27.11
CA VAL A 19 -1.50 -13.60 -26.03
C VAL A 19 -1.08 -12.21 -25.58
N GLU A 20 -2.02 -11.29 -25.60
CA GLU A 20 -1.94 -9.97 -25.02
C GLU A 20 -2.62 -9.93 -23.67
N CYS A 21 -2.06 -9.17 -22.72
CA CYS A 21 -2.59 -9.04 -21.37
C CYS A 21 -2.83 -7.57 -21.03
N ALA A 22 -4.07 -7.22 -20.71
CA ALA A 22 -4.42 -5.92 -20.13
C ALA A 22 -4.73 -6.07 -18.63
N ARG A 23 -4.31 -5.09 -17.82
CA ARG A 23 -4.64 -5.02 -16.38
C ARG A 23 -5.70 -3.97 -16.14
N THR A 24 -6.68 -4.27 -15.30
CA THR A 24 -7.58 -3.24 -14.75
C THR A 24 -7.02 -2.71 -13.44
N PHE A 25 -7.23 -1.41 -13.21
CA PHE A 25 -6.77 -0.69 -12.01
C PHE A 25 -7.87 -0.55 -10.94
N GLU A 26 -8.93 -1.36 -10.99
CA GLU A 26 -10.04 -1.30 -10.01
C GLU A 26 -9.92 -2.38 -8.93
N PRO A 27 -10.61 -2.27 -7.75
CA PRO A 27 -10.11 -2.79 -6.45
C PRO A 27 -9.86 -4.29 -6.37
N GLN A 28 -10.29 -5.06 -7.35
CA GLN A 28 -9.84 -6.44 -7.57
C GLN A 28 -9.15 -6.48 -8.93
N GLU A 29 -7.83 -6.31 -8.93
CA GLU A 29 -7.03 -6.41 -10.15
C GLU A 29 -7.35 -7.72 -10.88
N ALA A 30 -8.00 -7.63 -12.03
CA ALA A 30 -8.17 -8.76 -12.92
C ALA A 30 -7.25 -8.61 -14.13
N LEU A 31 -6.71 -9.71 -14.60
CA LEU A 31 -5.98 -9.78 -15.85
C LEU A 31 -6.97 -10.18 -16.96
N PHE A 32 -7.05 -9.36 -17.98
CA PHE A 32 -7.83 -9.63 -19.19
C PHE A 32 -6.86 -10.06 -20.27
N PHE A 33 -7.08 -11.27 -20.76
CA PHE A 33 -6.30 -11.85 -21.84
C PHE A 33 -7.11 -11.86 -23.12
N TYR A 34 -6.47 -11.46 -24.19
CA TYR A 34 -6.94 -11.66 -25.54
C TYR A 34 -5.85 -12.42 -26.29
N GLY A 35 -6.22 -13.55 -26.91
CA GLY A 35 -5.27 -14.39 -27.61
C GLY A 35 -5.73 -14.76 -29.00
N GLN A 36 -4.74 -14.94 -29.88
CA GLN A 36 -4.92 -15.47 -31.22
C GLN A 36 -4.10 -16.73 -31.38
N MET A 37 -4.68 -17.71 -32.05
CA MET A 37 -4.07 -19.00 -32.33
C MET A 37 -4.03 -19.24 -33.82
N SER A 38 -3.09 -20.04 -34.29
CA SER A 38 -3.03 -20.49 -35.69
C SER A 38 -2.44 -21.89 -35.77
N ASP A 39 -2.94 -22.66 -36.73
CA ASP A 39 -2.49 -24.02 -37.01
C ASP A 39 -2.67 -24.32 -38.50
N ASP A 40 -1.92 -25.28 -39.04
CA ASP A 40 -2.04 -25.70 -40.45
C ASP A 40 -3.21 -26.68 -40.69
N TYR A 41 -3.79 -27.27 -39.61
CA TYR A 41 -4.99 -28.13 -39.69
C TYR A 41 -6.12 -27.59 -38.80
N ASP A 42 -6.15 -27.94 -37.52
CA ASP A 42 -7.21 -27.51 -36.60
C ASP A 42 -6.73 -27.56 -35.15
N ILE A 43 -7.33 -26.73 -34.31
CA ILE A 43 -7.07 -26.68 -32.87
C ILE A 43 -8.08 -27.54 -32.12
N SER A 44 -7.60 -28.56 -31.44
CA SER A 44 -8.43 -29.50 -30.68
C SER A 44 -8.75 -28.97 -29.29
N LYS A 45 -7.79 -28.28 -28.61
CA LYS A 45 -7.94 -27.86 -27.23
C LYS A 45 -7.15 -26.60 -26.90
N LEU A 46 -7.75 -25.73 -26.08
CA LEU A 46 -7.11 -24.61 -25.44
C LEU A 46 -7.31 -24.71 -23.93
N GLN A 47 -6.25 -24.49 -23.15
CA GLN A 47 -6.33 -24.49 -21.71
C GLN A 47 -5.46 -23.40 -21.08
N ALA A 48 -5.92 -22.84 -19.97
CA ALA A 48 -5.13 -22.02 -19.08
C ALA A 48 -4.57 -22.88 -17.94
N GLN A 49 -3.31 -22.74 -17.61
CA GLN A 49 -2.70 -23.41 -16.47
C GLN A 49 -2.14 -22.38 -15.53
N TYR A 50 -2.47 -22.50 -14.23
CA TYR A 50 -1.93 -21.62 -13.21
C TYR A 50 -1.47 -22.41 -11.98
N TYR A 51 -0.54 -21.83 -11.24
CA TYR A 51 0.02 -22.42 -10.02
C TYR A 51 0.60 -21.35 -9.11
N PRO A 52 0.64 -21.60 -7.77
CA PRO A 52 1.39 -20.74 -6.87
C PRO A 52 2.89 -20.72 -7.24
N LYS A 53 3.47 -19.56 -7.41
CA LYS A 53 4.90 -19.41 -7.76
C LYS A 53 5.83 -20.16 -6.81
N ALA A 54 5.48 -20.18 -5.51
CA ALA A 54 6.23 -20.93 -4.49
C ALA A 54 6.10 -22.46 -4.60
N ASN A 55 5.10 -22.97 -5.35
CA ASN A 55 4.88 -24.41 -5.53
C ASN A 55 4.42 -24.74 -6.95
N PRO A 56 5.34 -24.76 -7.93
CA PRO A 56 5.03 -25.02 -9.34
C PRO A 56 4.43 -26.41 -9.62
N LYS A 57 4.55 -27.35 -8.66
CA LYS A 57 3.96 -28.69 -8.80
C LYS A 57 2.44 -28.68 -8.60
N LYS A 58 1.90 -27.70 -7.90
CA LYS A 58 0.45 -27.58 -7.65
C LYS A 58 -0.22 -26.81 -8.78
N LYS A 59 -0.30 -27.43 -9.96
CA LYS A 59 -0.95 -26.85 -11.14
C LYS A 59 -2.44 -27.08 -11.12
N THR A 60 -3.17 -26.05 -11.49
CA THR A 60 -4.60 -26.13 -11.79
C THR A 60 -4.79 -25.83 -13.29
N ILE A 61 -5.62 -26.60 -13.93
CA ILE A 61 -5.91 -26.52 -15.37
C ILE A 61 -7.35 -26.08 -15.54
N VAL A 62 -7.56 -25.07 -16.35
CA VAL A 62 -8.89 -24.56 -16.74
C VAL A 62 -9.00 -24.69 -18.25
N GLU A 63 -9.96 -25.48 -18.72
CA GLU A 63 -10.22 -25.62 -20.15
C GLU A 63 -11.03 -24.42 -20.67
N ILE A 64 -10.59 -23.83 -21.78
CA ILE A 64 -11.25 -22.71 -22.42
C ILE A 64 -12.04 -23.25 -23.59
N THR A 65 -13.35 -23.36 -23.41
CA THR A 65 -14.28 -23.92 -24.43
C THR A 65 -14.85 -22.85 -25.37
N ASN A 66 -14.84 -21.59 -24.92
CA ASN A 66 -15.42 -20.46 -25.64
C ASN A 66 -14.34 -19.70 -26.43
N PHE A 67 -13.78 -20.35 -27.46
CA PHE A 67 -12.95 -19.67 -28.44
C PHE A 67 -13.62 -19.67 -29.81
N ASN A 68 -13.36 -18.62 -30.59
CA ASN A 68 -13.92 -18.48 -31.90
C ASN A 68 -13.20 -19.40 -32.89
N LYS A 69 -13.88 -20.43 -33.40
CA LYS A 69 -13.32 -21.40 -34.33
C LYS A 69 -13.04 -20.85 -35.72
N SER A 70 -13.73 -19.75 -36.12
CA SER A 70 -13.55 -19.18 -37.47
C SER A 70 -12.28 -18.35 -37.62
N ASN A 71 -11.89 -17.62 -36.57
CA ASN A 71 -10.68 -16.75 -36.52
C ASN A 71 -9.70 -17.11 -35.43
N LEU A 72 -9.90 -18.24 -34.74
CA LEU A 72 -9.04 -18.82 -33.74
C LEU A 72 -8.61 -17.81 -32.66
N THR A 73 -9.57 -17.03 -32.16
CA THR A 73 -9.36 -16.02 -31.10
C THR A 73 -10.09 -16.43 -29.83
N PHE A 74 -9.54 -16.03 -28.68
CA PHE A 74 -10.16 -16.26 -27.37
C PHE A 74 -9.97 -15.05 -26.47
N SER A 75 -10.85 -14.96 -25.45
CA SER A 75 -10.69 -14.05 -24.32
C SER A 75 -10.77 -14.85 -23.02
N PHE A 76 -9.98 -14.42 -22.03
CA PHE A 76 -9.97 -15.06 -20.73
C PHE A 76 -9.72 -14.04 -19.63
N VAL A 77 -10.43 -14.18 -18.51
CA VAL A 77 -10.28 -13.29 -17.35
C VAL A 77 -9.73 -14.10 -16.17
N PHE A 78 -8.65 -13.61 -15.57
CA PHE A 78 -8.06 -14.24 -14.39
C PHE A 78 -8.02 -13.26 -13.21
N PRO A 79 -8.46 -13.63 -12.00
CA PRO A 79 -8.87 -14.97 -11.58
C PRO A 79 -10.30 -15.37 -12.01
N GLY A 80 -11.15 -14.44 -12.55
CA GLY A 80 -12.52 -14.74 -12.86
C GLY A 80 -13.28 -15.24 -11.62
N GLU A 81 -13.91 -16.40 -11.72
CA GLU A 81 -14.62 -17.07 -10.61
C GLU A 81 -13.69 -17.93 -9.72
N THR A 82 -12.37 -17.93 -10.00
CA THR A 82 -11.43 -18.78 -9.27
C THR A 82 -11.10 -18.17 -7.92
N GLU A 83 -11.36 -18.92 -6.84
CA GLU A 83 -10.92 -18.53 -5.51
C GLU A 83 -9.40 -18.73 -5.35
N LEU A 84 -8.67 -17.64 -5.29
CA LEU A 84 -7.23 -17.62 -5.05
C LEU A 84 -6.94 -17.20 -3.60
N LYS A 85 -5.83 -17.70 -3.08
CA LYS A 85 -5.35 -17.22 -1.78
C LYS A 85 -4.78 -15.81 -1.94
N PRO A 86 -5.29 -14.79 -1.22
CA PRO A 86 -4.71 -13.46 -1.21
C PRO A 86 -3.22 -13.50 -0.79
N ASP A 87 -2.47 -12.49 -1.18
CA ASP A 87 -1.04 -12.32 -0.91
C ASP A 87 -0.15 -13.45 -1.45
N THR A 88 -0.70 -14.29 -2.34
CA THR A 88 0.03 -15.37 -3.00
C THR A 88 0.27 -14.99 -4.45
N ALA A 89 1.53 -15.03 -4.87
CA ALA A 89 1.86 -14.86 -6.28
C ALA A 89 1.56 -16.16 -7.06
N TYR A 90 0.83 -16.02 -8.16
CA TYR A 90 0.52 -17.08 -9.10
C TYR A 90 1.17 -16.80 -10.44
N GLU A 91 1.57 -17.86 -11.11
CA GLU A 91 2.00 -17.84 -12.50
C GLU A 91 0.95 -18.54 -13.36
N LEU A 92 0.63 -17.94 -14.51
CA LEU A 92 -0.39 -18.39 -15.46
C LEU A 92 0.21 -18.41 -16.86
N TYR A 93 -0.13 -19.43 -17.64
CA TYR A 93 0.14 -19.51 -19.08
C TYR A 93 -0.95 -20.29 -19.79
N PHE A 94 -1.02 -20.14 -21.11
CA PHE A 94 -1.94 -20.87 -21.97
C PHE A 94 -1.21 -21.95 -22.74
N GLU A 95 -1.86 -23.09 -22.93
CA GLU A 95 -1.42 -24.15 -23.84
C GLU A 95 -2.51 -24.44 -24.89
N VAL A 96 -2.11 -24.46 -26.13
CA VAL A 96 -2.93 -24.81 -27.28
C VAL A 96 -2.45 -26.16 -27.83
N PHE A 97 -3.38 -27.00 -28.24
CA PHE A 97 -3.14 -28.33 -28.78
C PHE A 97 -3.80 -28.43 -30.16
N ASP A 98 -3.09 -29.02 -31.10
CA ASP A 98 -3.63 -29.35 -32.41
C ASP A 98 -4.51 -30.62 -32.35
N ASN A 99 -4.99 -31.05 -33.49
CA ASN A 99 -5.81 -32.28 -33.65
C ASN A 99 -4.96 -33.49 -34.07
N TYR A 100 -3.61 -33.40 -34.08
CA TYR A 100 -2.73 -34.50 -34.51
C TYR A 100 -2.86 -35.69 -33.57
N PRO A 101 -3.23 -36.90 -34.11
CA PRO A 101 -3.63 -38.02 -33.25
C PRO A 101 -2.47 -38.88 -32.76
N TYR A 102 -1.25 -38.76 -33.29
CA TYR A 102 -0.21 -39.72 -33.06
C TYR A 102 1.21 -39.14 -32.96
N PRO A 103 1.99 -39.47 -31.92
CA PRO A 103 1.67 -40.29 -30.76
C PRO A 103 0.89 -39.52 -29.69
N ALA A 104 0.86 -38.21 -29.80
CA ALA A 104 0.10 -37.27 -28.98
C ALA A 104 -0.04 -35.95 -29.73
N PRO A 105 -1.09 -35.11 -29.47
CA PRO A 105 -1.25 -33.79 -30.05
C PRO A 105 0.01 -32.93 -29.84
N ASN A 106 0.44 -32.20 -30.89
CA ASN A 106 1.44 -31.17 -30.73
C ASN A 106 0.88 -30.05 -29.88
N LYS A 107 1.74 -29.33 -29.19
CA LYS A 107 1.30 -28.23 -28.32
C LYS A 107 2.28 -27.08 -28.33
N SER A 108 1.73 -25.89 -28.13
CA SER A 108 2.50 -24.68 -27.91
C SER A 108 2.01 -23.95 -26.67
N ARG A 109 2.90 -23.09 -26.15
CA ARG A 109 2.67 -22.40 -24.90
C ARG A 109 2.88 -20.89 -25.08
N SER A 110 2.01 -20.10 -24.46
CA SER A 110 2.18 -18.66 -24.34
C SER A 110 3.34 -18.28 -23.38
N PRO A 111 3.76 -17.02 -23.37
CA PRO A 111 4.53 -16.45 -22.26
C PRO A 111 3.85 -16.70 -20.91
N VAL A 112 4.63 -16.67 -19.81
CA VAL A 112 4.13 -16.79 -18.46
C VAL A 112 3.76 -15.41 -17.92
N PHE A 113 2.54 -15.28 -17.38
CA PHE A 113 2.04 -14.07 -16.76
C PHE A 113 2.02 -14.25 -15.25
N THR A 114 2.26 -13.18 -14.50
CA THR A 114 2.24 -13.20 -13.03
C THR A 114 1.03 -12.43 -12.52
N TYR A 115 0.31 -13.02 -11.57
CA TYR A 115 -0.83 -12.44 -10.89
C TYR A 115 -0.66 -12.56 -9.37
N GLN A 116 -1.06 -11.51 -8.65
CA GLN A 116 -1.13 -11.53 -7.18
C GLN A 116 -2.27 -10.64 -6.74
N SER A 117 -3.27 -11.22 -6.07
CA SER A 117 -4.26 -10.43 -5.33
C SER A 117 -3.70 -10.06 -3.96
N LYS A 118 -4.05 -8.86 -3.49
CA LYS A 118 -3.70 -8.41 -2.14
C LYS A 118 -4.85 -8.67 -1.20
N SER A 119 -4.56 -9.09 0.03
CA SER A 119 -5.58 -9.11 1.08
C SER A 119 -5.93 -7.68 1.51
N ASP A 120 -7.13 -7.48 2.05
CA ASP A 120 -7.54 -6.19 2.62
C ASP A 120 -6.51 -5.68 3.65
N LYS A 121 -5.94 -6.61 4.41
CA LYS A 121 -4.89 -6.29 5.38
C LYS A 121 -3.62 -5.74 4.71
N THR A 122 -3.19 -6.33 3.62
CA THR A 122 -2.01 -5.86 2.87
C THR A 122 -2.29 -4.50 2.25
N ILE A 123 -3.48 -4.31 1.67
CA ILE A 123 -3.92 -3.02 1.13
C ILE A 123 -3.90 -1.95 2.23
N ILE A 124 -4.48 -2.20 3.40
CA ILE A 124 -4.50 -1.26 4.53
C ILE A 124 -3.07 -0.93 4.99
N ASN A 125 -2.18 -1.92 5.07
CA ASN A 125 -0.79 -1.69 5.48
C ASN A 125 -0.06 -0.78 4.49
N GLU A 126 -0.14 -1.07 3.20
CA GLU A 126 0.48 -0.25 2.15
C GLU A 126 -0.05 1.18 2.13
N GLN A 127 -1.34 1.37 2.44
CA GLN A 127 -1.95 2.69 2.53
C GLN A 127 -1.43 3.49 3.71
N ILE A 128 -1.32 2.86 4.88
CA ILE A 128 -0.77 3.51 6.07
C ILE A 128 0.69 3.91 5.83
N ASP A 129 1.47 3.07 5.16
CA ASP A 129 2.86 3.40 4.79
C ASP A 129 2.90 4.53 3.75
N SER A 130 2.02 4.50 2.74
CA SER A 130 1.90 5.59 1.75
C SER A 130 1.48 6.92 2.39
N GLN A 131 0.60 6.90 3.40
CA GLN A 131 0.25 8.10 4.18
C GLN A 131 1.46 8.65 4.93
N LYS A 132 2.25 7.77 5.56
CA LYS A 132 3.47 8.17 6.27
C LYS A 132 4.43 8.90 5.34
N ASP A 133 4.71 8.32 4.16
CA ASP A 133 5.61 8.93 3.17
C ASP A 133 5.08 10.29 2.67
N ALA A 134 3.76 10.39 2.48
CA ALA A 134 3.13 11.64 2.07
C ALA A 134 3.26 12.73 3.14
N ILE A 135 3.05 12.37 4.42
CA ILE A 135 3.22 13.27 5.56
C ILE A 135 4.67 13.76 5.63
N GLU A 136 5.64 12.86 5.59
CA GLU A 136 7.06 13.19 5.66
C GLU A 136 7.49 14.11 4.51
N SER A 137 7.02 13.84 3.28
CA SER A 137 7.29 14.70 2.12
C SER A 137 6.71 16.12 2.28
N LEU A 138 5.54 16.27 2.90
CA LEU A 138 4.93 17.58 3.14
C LEU A 138 5.60 18.31 4.31
N GLU A 139 6.05 17.59 5.35
CA GLU A 139 6.83 18.16 6.46
C GLU A 139 8.14 18.77 5.97
N GLU A 140 8.85 18.11 5.07
CA GLU A 140 10.10 18.60 4.45
C GLU A 140 9.87 19.81 3.55
N LEU A 141 8.67 19.91 2.94
CA LEU A 141 8.32 21.01 2.04
C LEU A 141 8.04 22.32 2.78
N LEU A 142 7.36 22.28 3.92
CA LEU A 142 6.86 23.46 4.63
C LEU A 142 7.92 24.52 4.96
N PRO A 143 9.12 24.18 5.48
CA PRO A 143 10.20 25.15 5.70
C PRO A 143 10.69 25.82 4.41
N ASN A 144 10.66 25.08 3.29
CA ASN A 144 11.11 25.58 1.99
C ASN A 144 10.15 26.63 1.41
N ILE A 145 8.86 26.56 1.73
CA ILE A 145 7.87 27.58 1.34
C ILE A 145 8.20 28.92 2.03
N GLU A 146 8.56 28.89 3.30
CA GLU A 146 8.89 30.08 4.09
C GLU A 146 10.15 30.78 3.59
N ASN A 147 11.21 30.03 3.27
CA ASN A 147 12.44 30.59 2.72
C ASN A 147 12.23 31.26 1.36
N GLN A 148 11.27 30.81 0.58
CA GLN A 148 10.95 31.38 -0.73
C GLN A 148 10.16 32.70 -0.66
N ASP A 149 9.35 32.91 0.37
CA ASP A 149 8.66 34.18 0.59
C ASP A 149 9.67 35.30 0.87
N PHE A 150 10.76 34.98 1.59
CA PHE A 150 11.86 35.91 1.85
C PHE A 150 12.61 36.31 0.56
N ASP A 151 12.88 35.38 -0.31
CA ASP A 151 13.51 35.62 -1.61
C ASP A 151 12.66 36.50 -2.54
N LEU A 152 11.33 36.34 -2.49
CA LEU A 152 10.39 37.15 -3.26
C LEU A 152 10.33 38.59 -2.77
N ASP A 153 10.33 38.83 -1.46
CA ASP A 153 10.34 40.17 -0.89
C ASP A 153 11.62 40.92 -1.25
N LEU A 154 12.77 40.25 -1.21
CA LEU A 154 14.05 40.80 -1.64
C LEU A 154 14.03 41.11 -3.15
N PHE A 155 13.52 40.19 -3.97
CA PHE A 155 13.41 40.39 -5.40
C PHE A 155 12.52 41.57 -5.76
N ASN A 156 11.36 41.71 -5.11
CA ASN A 156 10.45 42.86 -5.31
C ASN A 156 11.08 44.18 -4.90
N LYS A 157 11.83 44.24 -3.80
CA LYS A 157 12.56 45.45 -3.38
C LYS A 157 13.62 45.87 -4.40
N GLN A 158 14.37 44.92 -4.93
CA GLN A 158 15.39 45.15 -5.95
C GLN A 158 14.80 45.58 -7.29
N GLN A 159 13.65 44.99 -7.71
CA GLN A 159 12.94 45.35 -8.92
C GLN A 159 12.44 46.80 -8.89
N LYS A 160 11.98 47.34 -7.75
CA LYS A 160 11.51 48.73 -7.59
C LYS A 160 12.66 49.75 -7.68
N GLN A 161 13.92 49.31 -7.48
CA GLN A 161 15.10 50.19 -7.46
C GLN A 161 15.86 50.26 -8.80
N GLN A 162 15.71 49.29 -9.71
CA GLN A 162 16.51 49.17 -10.93
C GLN A 162 15.67 49.36 -12.20
N ARG A 163 16.22 50.11 -13.18
CA ARG A 163 15.53 50.45 -14.43
C ARG A 163 15.50 49.34 -15.52
N ASN A 164 16.37 48.35 -15.47
CA ASN A 164 16.44 47.26 -16.47
C ASN A 164 16.39 45.85 -15.81
N LEU A 165 15.65 44.93 -16.43
CA LEU A 165 15.69 43.51 -16.07
C LEU A 165 17.01 42.94 -16.57
N GLU A 166 18.02 42.88 -15.70
CA GLU A 166 19.28 42.24 -16.01
C GLU A 166 19.08 40.72 -16.17
N PHE A 167 19.98 40.10 -16.92
CA PHE A 167 20.00 38.63 -17.18
C PHE A 167 19.86 37.82 -15.90
N ASN A 168 20.51 38.24 -14.82
CA ASN A 168 20.44 37.61 -13.49
C ASN A 168 19.01 37.58 -12.92
N ASN A 169 18.20 38.61 -13.17
CA ASN A 169 16.83 38.68 -12.64
C ASN A 169 15.88 37.74 -13.40
N ARG A 170 16.12 37.52 -14.71
CA ARG A 170 15.35 36.54 -15.49
C ARG A 170 15.66 35.12 -15.05
N GLN A 171 16.94 34.80 -14.78
CA GLN A 171 17.32 33.48 -14.29
C GLN A 171 16.72 33.20 -12.89
N ARG A 172 16.78 34.18 -11.95
CA ARG A 172 16.14 34.06 -10.64
C ARG A 172 14.64 33.83 -10.72
N LEU A 173 13.93 34.53 -11.63
CA LEU A 173 12.52 34.30 -11.87
C LEU A 173 12.25 32.88 -12.37
N LYS A 174 13.03 32.41 -13.33
CA LYS A 174 12.90 31.05 -13.85
C LYS A 174 13.13 30.01 -12.77
N ASP A 175 14.15 30.21 -11.94
CA ASP A 175 14.47 29.30 -10.83
C ASP A 175 13.35 29.32 -9.76
N PHE A 176 12.76 30.48 -9.50
CA PHE A 176 11.60 30.62 -8.62
C PHE A 176 10.39 29.85 -9.17
N LEU A 177 10.02 30.06 -10.45
CA LEU A 177 8.90 29.37 -11.07
C LEU A 177 9.09 27.85 -11.05
N SER A 178 10.30 27.37 -11.39
CA SER A 178 10.61 25.94 -11.33
C SER A 178 10.47 25.36 -9.91
N ARG A 179 10.88 26.11 -8.89
CA ARG A 179 10.67 25.70 -7.48
C ARG A 179 9.20 25.64 -7.12
N GLN A 180 8.37 26.61 -7.55
CA GLN A 180 6.92 26.60 -7.33
C GLN A 180 6.24 25.42 -8.02
N GLU A 181 6.64 25.09 -9.26
CA GLU A 181 6.13 23.91 -9.96
C GLU A 181 6.42 22.61 -9.19
N LYS A 182 7.65 22.44 -8.74
CA LYS A 182 8.05 21.28 -7.91
C LYS A 182 7.26 21.18 -6.60
N GLN A 183 7.04 22.32 -5.94
CA GLN A 183 6.20 22.35 -4.72
C GLN A 183 4.76 21.94 -5.02
N ASN A 184 4.17 22.46 -6.09
CA ASN A 184 2.82 22.07 -6.50
C ASN A 184 2.72 20.58 -6.80
N GLU A 185 3.74 20.00 -7.44
CA GLU A 185 3.81 18.56 -7.71
C GLU A 185 3.84 17.73 -6.41
N ILE A 186 4.65 18.13 -5.41
CA ILE A 186 4.70 17.45 -4.10
C ILE A 186 3.33 17.52 -3.42
N ILE A 187 2.68 18.69 -3.41
CA ILE A 187 1.36 18.86 -2.80
C ILE A 187 0.30 18.04 -3.54
N LYS A 188 0.37 17.99 -4.86
CA LYS A 188 -0.53 17.18 -5.70
C LYS A 188 -0.37 15.69 -5.41
N ASN A 189 0.85 15.22 -5.30
CA ASN A 189 1.17 13.83 -4.94
C ASN A 189 0.69 13.50 -3.51
N PHE A 190 0.89 14.41 -2.55
CA PHE A 190 0.33 14.29 -1.21
C PHE A 190 -1.19 14.15 -1.26
N ASN A 191 -1.89 15.08 -1.91
CA ASN A 191 -3.35 15.06 -2.02
C ASN A 191 -3.85 13.76 -2.67
N LYS A 192 -3.18 13.30 -3.73
CA LYS A 192 -3.52 12.04 -4.42
C LYS A 192 -3.40 10.85 -3.48
N LYS A 193 -2.25 10.67 -2.81
CA LYS A 193 -2.00 9.57 -1.89
C LYS A 193 -3.01 9.54 -0.73
N ILE A 194 -3.31 10.69 -0.14
CA ILE A 194 -4.29 10.78 0.95
C ILE A 194 -5.70 10.47 0.44
N ASN A 195 -6.11 10.99 -0.72
CA ASN A 195 -7.41 10.68 -1.31
C ASN A 195 -7.58 9.19 -1.65
N GLU A 196 -6.57 8.56 -2.20
CA GLU A 196 -6.58 7.12 -2.49
C GLU A 196 -6.74 6.31 -1.20
N SER A 197 -6.01 6.69 -0.16
CA SER A 197 -6.12 6.06 1.15
C SER A 197 -7.52 6.24 1.78
N LEU A 198 -8.11 7.43 1.66
CA LEU A 198 -9.46 7.71 2.17
C LEU A 198 -10.58 6.96 1.43
N LYS A 199 -10.38 6.65 0.14
CA LYS A 199 -11.36 5.90 -0.67
C LYS A 199 -11.38 4.41 -0.33
N GLN A 200 -10.24 3.84 -0.02
CA GLN A 200 -10.07 2.39 0.16
C GLN A 200 -10.32 1.95 1.61
N LEU A 201 -10.18 2.85 2.58
CA LEU A 201 -10.50 2.58 3.97
C LEU A 201 -12.01 2.69 4.18
N ASN A 202 -12.67 1.57 4.13
CA ASN A 202 -14.07 1.22 4.40
C ASN A 202 -15.06 2.39 4.54
N PRO A 203 -16.03 2.54 3.61
CA PRO A 203 -17.07 3.57 3.66
C PRO A 203 -18.12 3.35 4.76
N SER A 204 -17.98 2.31 5.59
CA SER A 204 -19.00 1.91 6.57
C SER A 204 -18.94 2.63 7.93
N LEU A 205 -17.99 3.51 8.14
CA LEU A 205 -17.94 4.38 9.30
C LEU A 205 -18.09 5.82 8.82
N ASP A 206 -19.26 6.41 9.03
CA ASP A 206 -19.46 7.85 8.99
C ASP A 206 -18.51 8.49 10.04
N ASP A 207 -17.26 8.74 9.62
CA ASP A 207 -16.32 9.52 10.39
C ASP A 207 -16.35 10.96 9.87
N PRO A 208 -17.01 11.91 10.59
CA PRO A 208 -17.12 13.30 10.17
C PRO A 208 -15.75 13.97 9.88
N LYS A 209 -14.69 13.47 10.53
CA LYS A 209 -13.32 13.96 10.34
C LYS A 209 -12.69 13.48 9.03
N GLN A 210 -13.06 12.31 8.57
CA GLN A 210 -12.68 11.82 7.24
C GLN A 210 -13.32 12.69 6.16
N ASP A 211 -14.59 13.08 6.34
CA ASP A 211 -15.31 13.92 5.39
C ASP A 211 -14.76 15.37 5.37
N GLU A 212 -14.37 15.88 6.52
CA GLU A 212 -13.69 17.18 6.58
C GLU A 212 -12.34 17.15 5.85
N LEU A 213 -11.53 16.12 6.08
CA LEU A 213 -10.26 15.96 5.38
C LEU A 213 -10.48 15.84 3.86
N LYS A 214 -11.48 15.09 3.40
CA LYS A 214 -11.85 15.00 1.97
C LYS A 214 -12.21 16.37 1.39
N LYS A 215 -13.07 17.13 2.07
CA LYS A 215 -13.47 18.49 1.63
C LYS A 215 -12.26 19.42 1.53
N ARG A 216 -11.36 19.39 2.51
CA ARG A 216 -10.14 20.23 2.48
C ARG A 216 -9.20 19.84 1.34
N LEU A 217 -9.05 18.55 1.06
CA LEU A 217 -8.27 18.06 -0.08
C LEU A 217 -8.87 18.50 -1.43
N GLU A 218 -10.18 18.47 -1.57
CA GLU A 218 -10.86 18.97 -2.78
C GLU A 218 -10.66 20.49 -3.00
N ILE A 219 -10.78 21.26 -1.91
CA ILE A 219 -10.52 22.72 -1.96
C ILE A 219 -9.05 22.97 -2.35
N GLN A 220 -8.13 22.21 -1.79
CA GLN A 220 -6.70 22.33 -2.08
C GLN A 220 -6.38 21.97 -3.53
N ASN A 221 -6.99 20.92 -4.07
CA ASN A 221 -6.81 20.54 -5.49
C ASN A 221 -7.29 21.66 -6.44
N LYS A 222 -8.46 22.27 -6.17
CA LYS A 222 -8.94 23.40 -6.96
C LYS A 222 -8.02 24.63 -6.88
N ARG A 223 -7.37 24.85 -5.74
CA ARG A 223 -6.37 25.92 -5.60
C ARG A 223 -5.10 25.61 -6.39
N LEU A 224 -4.61 24.36 -6.32
CA LEU A 224 -3.44 23.92 -7.09
C LEU A 224 -3.64 24.08 -8.60
N GLU A 225 -4.81 23.74 -9.12
CA GLU A 225 -5.13 23.92 -10.55
C GLU A 225 -5.04 25.40 -10.95
N LYS A 226 -5.53 26.30 -10.12
CA LYS A 226 -5.42 27.77 -10.35
C LYS A 226 -3.97 28.24 -10.26
N ASP A 227 -3.22 27.76 -9.27
CA ASP A 227 -1.81 28.08 -9.11
C ASP A 227 -0.99 27.62 -10.34
N GLU A 228 -1.24 26.39 -10.84
CA GLU A 228 -0.60 25.86 -12.04
C GLU A 228 -0.88 26.73 -13.27
N GLN A 229 -2.13 27.20 -13.42
CA GLN A 229 -2.48 28.12 -14.52
C GLN A 229 -1.74 29.46 -14.43
N ILE A 230 -1.70 30.06 -13.24
CA ILE A 230 -0.99 31.33 -13.00
C ILE A 230 0.51 31.18 -13.27
N LEU A 231 1.14 30.08 -12.82
CA LEU A 231 2.56 29.81 -13.06
C LEU A 231 2.84 29.63 -14.56
N LYS A 232 1.98 28.94 -15.28
CA LYS A 232 2.07 28.77 -16.73
C LYS A 232 1.97 30.10 -17.47
N GLU A 233 0.98 30.92 -17.12
CA GLU A 233 0.81 32.27 -17.67
C GLU A 233 2.04 33.13 -17.40
N LEU A 234 2.62 33.11 -16.20
CA LEU A 234 3.83 33.83 -15.85
C LEU A 234 5.05 33.34 -16.64
N ASN A 235 5.18 32.07 -16.83
CA ASN A 235 6.27 31.49 -17.62
C ASN A 235 6.18 31.93 -19.11
N ASP A 236 4.98 31.91 -19.67
CA ASP A 236 4.74 32.33 -21.06
C ASP A 236 4.90 33.84 -21.23
N LEU A 237 4.48 34.63 -20.25
CA LEU A 237 4.55 36.08 -20.25
C LEU A 237 5.93 36.62 -19.82
N SER A 238 6.76 35.83 -19.16
CA SER A 238 8.09 36.25 -18.67
C SER A 238 9.00 36.81 -19.79
N LYS A 239 8.67 36.52 -21.04
CA LYS A 239 9.35 37.00 -22.24
C LYS A 239 8.84 38.36 -22.76
N LYS A 240 7.66 38.86 -22.30
CA LYS A 240 6.93 39.98 -22.92
C LYS A 240 6.37 41.02 -21.95
N ILE A 241 6.52 40.92 -20.64
CA ILE A 241 5.78 41.72 -19.64
C ILE A 241 6.45 43.03 -19.28
N ASP A 242 5.60 44.06 -19.09
CA ASP A 242 5.89 45.29 -18.35
C ASP A 242 6.23 44.97 -16.88
N LYS A 243 7.25 45.63 -16.35
CA LYS A 243 7.81 45.39 -15.01
C LYS A 243 6.77 45.59 -13.88
N GLN A 244 5.84 46.53 -14.05
CA GLN A 244 4.85 46.81 -13.05
C GLN A 244 3.84 45.67 -12.92
N ASP A 245 3.43 45.08 -14.03
CA ASP A 245 2.50 43.95 -14.04
C ASP A 245 3.17 42.67 -13.43
N LEU A 246 4.44 42.45 -13.75
CA LEU A 246 5.21 41.34 -13.16
C LEU A 246 5.35 41.50 -11.64
N ALA A 247 5.68 42.70 -11.16
CA ALA A 247 5.81 42.96 -9.71
C ALA A 247 4.48 42.74 -8.98
N ASN A 248 3.35 43.22 -9.54
CA ASN A 248 2.03 43.01 -8.97
C ASN A 248 1.64 41.52 -8.91
N ARG A 249 1.94 40.75 -9.95
CA ARG A 249 1.65 39.34 -9.98
C ARG A 249 2.51 38.54 -8.99
N LEU A 250 3.78 38.89 -8.86
CA LEU A 250 4.67 38.27 -7.86
C LEU A 250 4.25 38.57 -6.43
N GLU A 251 3.78 39.81 -6.15
CA GLU A 251 3.23 40.16 -4.86
C GLU A 251 1.94 39.38 -4.54
N ASN A 252 1.08 39.17 -5.54
CA ASN A 252 -0.11 38.33 -5.38
C ASN A 252 0.28 36.85 -5.08
N ILE A 253 1.30 36.32 -5.75
CA ILE A 253 1.80 34.96 -5.46
C ILE A 253 2.36 34.88 -4.05
N ALA A 254 3.11 35.88 -3.58
CA ALA A 254 3.63 35.91 -2.21
C ALA A 254 2.50 35.88 -1.17
N LYS A 255 1.44 36.68 -1.38
CA LYS A 255 0.25 36.66 -0.52
C LYS A 255 -0.48 35.31 -0.57
N GLN A 256 -0.58 34.71 -1.74
CA GLN A 256 -1.18 33.38 -1.92
C GLN A 256 -0.35 32.29 -1.23
N ASN A 257 0.97 32.32 -1.34
CA ASN A 257 1.87 31.38 -0.68
C ASN A 257 1.74 31.41 0.84
N LYS A 258 1.59 32.58 1.45
CA LYS A 258 1.37 32.72 2.89
C LYS A 258 0.08 32.04 3.35
N ASN A 259 -1.02 32.25 2.61
CA ASN A 259 -2.28 31.56 2.86
C ASN A 259 -2.20 30.05 2.58
N LYS A 260 -1.46 29.67 1.55
CA LYS A 260 -1.18 28.28 1.16
C LYS A 260 -0.42 27.54 2.27
N LYS A 261 0.65 28.12 2.82
CA LYS A 261 1.41 27.55 3.93
C LYS A 261 0.49 27.22 5.11
N ARG A 262 -0.29 28.20 5.59
CA ARG A 262 -1.22 28.00 6.71
C ARG A 262 -2.25 26.89 6.43
N SER A 263 -2.79 26.85 5.21
CA SER A 263 -3.74 25.81 4.80
C SER A 263 -3.07 24.42 4.75
N LEU A 264 -1.81 24.34 4.30
CA LEU A 264 -1.04 23.10 4.28
C LEU A 264 -0.68 22.61 5.68
N GLU A 265 -0.32 23.51 6.61
CA GLU A 265 -0.06 23.19 8.01
C GLU A 265 -1.30 22.57 8.67
N GLN A 266 -2.47 23.18 8.49
CA GLN A 266 -3.73 22.64 9.00
C GLN A 266 -4.08 21.28 8.39
N MET A 267 -3.87 21.12 7.09
CA MET A 267 -4.12 19.85 6.40
C MET A 267 -3.15 18.77 6.85
N LEU A 268 -1.87 19.10 7.03
CA LEU A 268 -0.85 18.20 7.55
C LEU A 268 -1.22 17.73 8.96
N GLU A 269 -1.65 18.63 9.84
CA GLU A 269 -2.07 18.31 11.20
C GLU A 269 -3.25 17.32 11.19
N LEU A 270 -4.30 17.58 10.40
CA LEU A 270 -5.44 16.67 10.26
C LEU A 270 -5.02 15.30 9.72
N THR A 271 -4.14 15.28 8.71
CA THR A 271 -3.65 14.04 8.11
C THR A 271 -2.82 13.23 9.10
N LYS A 272 -1.97 13.89 9.89
CA LYS A 272 -1.20 13.24 10.98
C LYS A 272 -2.12 12.63 12.03
N ARG A 273 -3.16 13.35 12.46
CA ARG A 273 -4.14 12.84 13.42
C ARG A 273 -4.87 11.61 12.86
N TYR A 274 -5.28 11.67 11.59
CA TYR A 274 -5.89 10.55 10.90
C TYR A 274 -4.94 9.34 10.81
N TYR A 275 -3.69 9.57 10.41
CA TYR A 275 -2.65 8.54 10.39
C TYR A 275 -2.44 7.87 11.76
N VAL A 276 -2.33 8.68 12.81
CA VAL A 276 -2.15 8.16 14.18
C VAL A 276 -3.31 7.24 14.58
N ARG A 277 -4.55 7.59 14.28
CA ARG A 277 -5.71 6.73 14.55
C ARG A 277 -5.66 5.44 13.77
N GLN A 278 -5.41 5.50 12.46
CA GLN A 278 -5.34 4.31 11.61
C GLN A 278 -4.21 3.39 12.03
N LYS A 279 -3.04 3.96 12.32
CA LYS A 279 -1.87 3.20 12.80
C LYS A 279 -2.13 2.55 14.15
N THR A 280 -2.78 3.25 15.07
CA THR A 280 -3.17 2.68 16.37
C THR A 280 -4.11 1.48 16.19
N LYS A 281 -5.12 1.61 15.30
CA LYS A 281 -6.04 0.52 14.98
C LYS A 281 -5.30 -0.69 14.39
N GLN A 282 -4.40 -0.45 13.43
CA GLN A 282 -3.57 -1.49 12.82
C GLN A 282 -2.70 -2.23 13.86
N LEU A 283 -2.03 -1.48 14.76
CA LEU A 283 -1.20 -2.08 15.79
C LEU A 283 -2.03 -2.89 16.79
N ASN A 284 -3.24 -2.40 17.10
CA ASN A 284 -4.17 -3.11 17.96
C ASN A 284 -4.64 -4.44 17.34
N GLU A 285 -4.94 -4.44 16.05
CA GLU A 285 -5.29 -5.67 15.30
C GLU A 285 -4.11 -6.66 15.26
N LYS A 286 -2.88 -6.16 15.09
CA LYS A 286 -1.67 -7.00 15.19
C LYS A 286 -1.51 -7.63 16.57
N LEU A 287 -1.81 -6.88 17.64
CA LEU A 287 -1.78 -7.40 19.02
C LEU A 287 -2.81 -8.52 19.23
N LEU A 288 -4.03 -8.38 18.68
CA LEU A 288 -5.04 -9.43 18.70
C LEU A 288 -4.58 -10.69 17.97
N GLN A 289 -4.02 -10.54 16.76
CA GLN A 289 -3.50 -11.67 15.99
C GLN A 289 -2.34 -12.38 16.71
N LEU A 290 -1.48 -11.61 17.36
CA LEU A 290 -0.39 -12.16 18.15
C LEU A 290 -0.91 -12.92 19.38
N SER A 291 -1.98 -12.42 20.03
CA SER A 291 -2.74 -13.10 21.09
C SER A 291 -3.25 -14.45 20.62
N ASP A 292 -3.88 -14.52 19.44
CA ASP A 292 -4.42 -15.76 18.89
C ASP A 292 -3.31 -16.78 18.61
N ARG A 293 -2.24 -16.34 17.96
CA ARG A 293 -1.06 -17.20 17.69
C ARG A 293 -0.40 -17.71 18.98
N GLN A 294 -0.33 -16.87 20.00
CA GLN A 294 0.20 -17.26 21.32
C GLN A 294 -0.70 -18.30 21.98
N ASN A 295 -2.03 -18.16 21.87
CA ASN A 295 -2.99 -19.13 22.38
C ASN A 295 -2.94 -20.46 21.61
N GLU A 296 -2.77 -20.41 20.28
CA GLU A 296 -2.57 -21.61 19.46
C GLU A 296 -1.28 -22.34 19.84
N LEU A 297 -0.18 -21.61 20.06
CA LEU A 297 1.08 -22.20 20.52
C LEU A 297 0.93 -22.87 21.88
N ALA A 298 0.18 -22.26 22.81
CA ALA A 298 -0.11 -22.82 24.11
C ALA A 298 -0.90 -24.15 24.04
N LYS A 299 -1.73 -24.35 23.01
CA LYS A 299 -2.52 -25.56 22.81
C LYS A 299 -1.78 -26.66 22.05
N GLN A 300 -0.62 -26.36 21.46
CA GLN A 300 0.16 -27.34 20.74
C GLN A 300 0.63 -28.46 21.66
N ASN A 301 0.81 -29.63 21.05
CA ASN A 301 1.36 -30.77 21.75
C ASN A 301 2.80 -30.48 22.21
N TYR A 302 3.29 -31.33 23.07
CA TYR A 302 4.61 -31.23 23.68
C TYR A 302 5.78 -31.11 22.66
N LEU A 303 5.70 -31.80 21.51
CA LEU A 303 6.75 -31.76 20.49
C LEU A 303 6.74 -30.47 19.69
N ASP A 304 5.56 -29.95 19.42
CA ASP A 304 5.37 -28.78 18.57
C ASP A 304 5.50 -27.44 19.30
N ASN A 305 5.28 -27.41 20.62
CA ASN A 305 5.46 -26.22 21.45
C ASN A 305 6.95 -26.02 21.77
N THR A 306 7.66 -25.28 20.93
CA THR A 306 9.12 -25.11 21.00
C THR A 306 9.55 -23.70 21.40
N SER A 307 10.75 -23.59 22.00
CA SER A 307 11.33 -22.29 22.34
C SER A 307 11.59 -21.42 21.13
N GLY A 308 11.89 -22.01 19.97
CA GLY A 308 12.09 -21.29 18.72
C GLY A 308 10.80 -20.60 18.22
N LYS A 309 9.65 -21.28 18.30
CA LYS A 309 8.35 -20.67 17.98
C LYS A 309 7.96 -19.55 18.95
N GLN A 310 8.20 -19.77 20.26
CA GLN A 310 7.97 -18.76 21.29
C GLN A 310 8.85 -17.52 21.06
N ASN A 311 10.12 -17.72 20.71
CA ASN A 311 11.04 -16.62 20.46
C ASN A 311 10.56 -15.69 19.33
N LYS A 312 9.98 -16.26 18.27
CA LYS A 312 9.38 -15.45 17.18
C LYS A 312 8.25 -14.56 17.68
N ILE A 313 7.36 -15.11 18.51
CA ILE A 313 6.25 -14.33 19.10
C ILE A 313 6.80 -13.23 20.01
N ASN A 314 7.83 -13.51 20.81
CA ASN A 314 8.45 -12.52 21.68
C ASN A 314 9.06 -11.36 20.87
N GLN A 315 9.77 -11.66 19.78
CA GLN A 315 10.34 -10.65 18.88
C GLN A 315 9.25 -9.80 18.23
N GLU A 316 8.21 -10.43 17.69
CA GLU A 316 7.08 -9.71 17.08
C GLU A 316 6.36 -8.82 18.10
N PHE A 317 6.26 -9.24 19.35
CA PHE A 317 5.69 -8.44 20.43
C PHE A 317 6.60 -7.24 20.78
N ASP A 318 7.91 -7.44 20.91
CA ASP A 318 8.86 -6.35 21.14
C ASP A 318 8.83 -5.32 20.00
N ASP A 319 8.78 -5.76 18.75
CA ASP A 319 8.65 -4.89 17.57
C ASP A 319 7.33 -4.10 17.60
N LEU A 320 6.24 -4.73 18.02
CA LEU A 320 4.94 -4.09 18.15
C LEU A 320 4.96 -2.98 19.20
N ILE A 321 5.56 -3.24 20.36
CA ILE A 321 5.71 -2.24 21.45
C ILE A 321 6.57 -1.06 20.97
N ASN A 322 7.66 -1.31 20.27
CA ASN A 322 8.50 -0.25 19.71
C ASN A 322 7.70 0.64 18.75
N GLN A 323 6.88 0.05 17.86
CA GLN A 323 6.01 0.80 16.97
C GLN A 323 4.96 1.64 17.74
N PHE A 324 4.38 1.13 18.83
CA PHE A 324 3.50 1.92 19.70
C PHE A 324 4.25 3.09 20.35
N GLY A 325 5.47 2.86 20.82
CA GLY A 325 6.31 3.91 21.41
C GLY A 325 6.64 5.04 20.43
N GLU A 326 6.99 4.70 19.20
CA GLU A 326 7.23 5.67 18.13
C GLU A 326 5.96 6.44 17.76
N LEU A 327 4.83 5.73 17.66
CA LEU A 327 3.55 6.36 17.36
C LEU A 327 3.13 7.34 18.47
N LYS A 328 3.34 6.99 19.74
CA LYS A 328 3.07 7.87 20.88
C LYS A 328 3.95 9.12 20.84
N LYS A 329 5.23 9.00 20.47
CA LYS A 329 6.11 10.16 20.27
C LYS A 329 5.57 11.07 19.17
N LYS A 330 5.23 10.52 18.00
CA LYS A 330 4.63 11.29 16.88
C LYS A 330 3.31 11.96 17.31
N ASN A 331 2.46 11.27 18.05
CA ASN A 331 1.21 11.83 18.55
C ASN A 331 1.43 13.04 19.48
N ASN A 332 2.45 12.99 20.35
CA ASN A 332 2.76 14.08 21.25
C ASN A 332 3.31 15.33 20.56
N THR A 333 3.69 15.27 19.28
CA THR A 333 4.09 16.44 18.48
C THR A 333 2.90 17.13 17.81
N LEU A 334 1.71 16.58 17.89
CA LEU A 334 0.48 17.17 17.34
C LEU A 334 0.02 18.34 18.22
N SER A 335 -0.54 19.35 17.58
CA SER A 335 -1.14 20.51 18.28
C SER A 335 -2.33 20.09 19.14
N SER A 336 -3.07 19.08 18.68
CA SER A 336 -4.15 18.42 19.40
C SER A 336 -3.96 16.90 19.34
N PRO A 337 -3.25 16.31 20.31
CA PRO A 337 -2.94 14.89 20.31
C PRO A 337 -4.19 13.99 20.33
N VAL A 338 -4.14 12.90 19.59
CA VAL A 338 -5.18 11.86 19.64
C VAL A 338 -5.09 11.14 20.98
N ASN A 339 -6.25 10.86 21.60
CA ASN A 339 -6.29 10.12 22.86
C ASN A 339 -5.92 8.63 22.63
N ILE A 340 -4.64 8.31 22.77
CA ILE A 340 -4.12 6.93 22.72
C ILE A 340 -4.02 6.43 24.17
N PRO A 341 -4.70 5.30 24.53
CA PRO A 341 -4.60 4.73 25.87
C PRO A 341 -3.16 4.38 26.24
N ASP A 342 -2.76 4.72 27.46
CA ASP A 342 -1.49 4.23 28.01
C ASP A 342 -1.63 2.77 28.43
N THR A 343 -0.83 1.91 27.85
CA THR A 343 -0.81 0.45 28.08
C THR A 343 0.57 -0.04 28.50
N THR A 344 1.40 0.84 29.04
CA THR A 344 2.80 0.53 29.40
C THR A 344 2.87 -0.58 30.46
N LEU A 345 2.03 -0.52 31.49
CA LEU A 345 2.00 -1.54 32.55
C LEU A 345 1.55 -2.90 32.04
N GLU A 346 0.53 -2.92 31.19
CA GLU A 346 0.03 -4.12 30.54
C GLU A 346 1.10 -4.75 29.64
N GLN A 347 1.80 -3.93 28.86
CA GLN A 347 2.90 -4.37 27.99
C GLN A 347 4.04 -5.01 28.78
N GLU A 348 4.46 -4.41 29.89
CA GLU A 348 5.48 -4.98 30.78
C GLU A 348 5.01 -6.32 31.38
N SER A 349 3.75 -6.40 31.78
CA SER A 349 3.16 -7.62 32.34
C SER A 349 3.10 -8.74 31.31
N ILE A 350 2.71 -8.45 30.07
CA ILE A 350 2.72 -9.40 28.94
C ILE A 350 4.15 -9.87 28.67
N LYS A 351 5.11 -8.95 28.61
CA LYS A 351 6.52 -9.26 28.37
C LYS A 351 7.08 -10.25 29.39
N LYS A 352 6.74 -10.07 30.68
CA LYS A 352 7.12 -11.01 31.75
C LYS A 352 6.58 -12.41 31.50
N ASP A 353 5.28 -12.54 31.16
CA ASP A 353 4.68 -13.86 30.89
C ASP A 353 5.30 -14.52 29.63
N LEU A 354 5.62 -13.76 28.59
CA LEU A 354 6.29 -14.25 27.39
C LEU A 354 7.71 -14.76 27.69
N GLN A 355 8.46 -14.04 28.54
CA GLN A 355 9.79 -14.43 28.96
C GLN A 355 9.76 -15.69 29.85
N GLU A 356 8.75 -15.83 30.72
CA GLU A 356 8.53 -17.01 31.55
C GLU A 356 8.24 -18.24 30.67
N ALA A 357 7.36 -18.08 29.66
CA ALA A 357 7.08 -19.12 28.68
C ALA A 357 8.36 -19.57 27.96
N GLN A 358 9.15 -18.61 27.47
CA GLN A 358 10.42 -18.86 26.79
C GLN A 358 11.40 -19.61 27.67
N LYS A 359 11.53 -19.22 28.96
CA LYS A 359 12.41 -19.84 29.94
C LYS A 359 12.02 -21.28 30.20
N SER A 360 10.73 -21.56 30.39
CA SER A 360 10.21 -22.90 30.63
C SER A 360 10.41 -23.82 29.41
N LEU A 361 10.21 -23.32 28.18
CA LEU A 361 10.46 -24.09 26.96
C LEU A 361 11.94 -24.41 26.77
N LYS A 362 12.85 -23.46 27.00
CA LYS A 362 14.30 -23.71 26.97
C LYS A 362 14.71 -24.75 27.99
N LYS A 363 14.20 -24.70 29.22
CA LYS A 363 14.44 -25.73 30.23
C LYS A 363 13.92 -27.10 29.77
N LYS A 364 12.67 -27.15 29.25
CA LYS A 364 12.09 -28.37 28.70
C LYS A 364 13.01 -29.02 27.66
N GLU A 365 13.56 -28.24 26.74
CA GLU A 365 14.43 -28.73 25.65
C GLU A 365 15.78 -29.27 26.16
N GLY A 366 16.28 -28.74 27.29
CA GLY A 366 17.53 -29.20 27.92
C GLY A 366 17.40 -30.42 28.86
N LEU A 367 16.17 -30.85 29.18
CA LEU A 367 15.94 -31.99 30.10
C LEU A 367 15.97 -33.33 29.33
N VAL A 368 16.33 -34.41 30.03
CA VAL A 368 16.28 -35.79 29.49
C VAL A 368 15.01 -36.51 29.95
N GLU A 369 14.61 -36.33 31.19
CA GLU A 369 13.48 -37.03 31.82
C GLU A 369 12.12 -36.53 31.34
N ASN A 370 11.29 -37.39 30.82
CA ASN A 370 9.97 -37.04 30.24
C ASN A 370 9.03 -36.39 31.25
N ASN A 371 8.96 -36.85 32.49
CA ASN A 371 8.10 -36.27 33.52
C ASN A 371 8.48 -34.81 33.83
N LYS A 372 9.76 -34.47 33.85
CA LYS A 372 10.25 -33.10 34.06
C LYS A 372 9.99 -32.23 32.85
N LYS A 373 10.11 -32.80 31.64
CA LYS A 373 9.76 -32.11 30.40
C LYS A 373 8.27 -31.74 30.37
N ASP A 374 7.39 -32.64 30.77
CA ASP A 374 5.95 -32.39 30.82
C ASP A 374 5.58 -31.31 31.83
N ALA A 375 6.25 -31.27 32.96
CA ALA A 375 6.04 -30.22 33.95
C ALA A 375 6.44 -28.84 33.42
N GLU A 376 7.61 -28.73 32.77
CA GLU A 376 8.06 -27.47 32.17
C GLU A 376 7.20 -27.08 30.96
N ASN A 377 6.69 -28.02 30.17
CA ASN A 377 5.75 -27.73 29.10
C ASN A 377 4.43 -27.15 29.64
N LYS A 378 3.90 -27.73 30.71
CA LYS A 378 2.69 -27.19 31.39
C LYS A 378 2.93 -25.78 31.96
N ASN A 379 4.10 -25.50 32.52
CA ASN A 379 4.47 -24.17 32.99
C ASN A 379 4.50 -23.17 31.83
N ALA A 380 5.12 -23.55 30.72
CA ALA A 380 5.14 -22.75 29.51
C ALA A 380 3.73 -22.47 28.99
N GLN A 381 2.89 -23.51 28.86
CA GLN A 381 1.50 -23.37 28.40
C GLN A 381 0.66 -22.42 29.29
N LYS A 382 0.86 -22.48 30.61
CA LYS A 382 0.20 -21.54 31.56
C LYS A 382 0.64 -20.10 31.32
N ALA A 383 1.95 -19.85 31.18
CA ALA A 383 2.49 -18.53 30.91
C ALA A 383 2.04 -18.01 29.53
N GLN A 384 2.07 -18.87 28.50
CA GLN A 384 1.57 -18.57 27.17
C GLN A 384 0.09 -18.16 27.14
N THR A 385 -0.76 -18.91 27.88
CA THR A 385 -2.19 -18.61 28.00
C THR A 385 -2.42 -17.26 28.71
N LYS A 386 -1.67 -17.00 29.81
CA LYS A 386 -1.73 -15.71 30.51
C LYS A 386 -1.35 -14.55 29.58
N ALA A 387 -0.23 -14.69 28.86
CA ALA A 387 0.23 -13.67 27.91
C ALA A 387 -0.82 -13.41 26.83
N SER A 388 -1.39 -14.46 26.22
CA SER A 388 -2.46 -14.34 25.23
C SER A 388 -3.68 -13.61 25.78
N GLN A 389 -4.17 -14.00 26.98
CA GLN A 389 -5.34 -13.36 27.60
C GLN A 389 -5.09 -11.86 27.85
N LYS A 390 -3.91 -11.52 28.39
CA LYS A 390 -3.55 -10.11 28.64
C LYS A 390 -3.44 -9.32 27.34
N MET A 391 -2.82 -9.87 26.29
CA MET A 391 -2.77 -9.22 24.96
C MET A 391 -4.18 -8.92 24.44
N ARG A 392 -5.09 -9.90 24.53
CA ARG A 392 -6.48 -9.73 24.10
C ARG A 392 -7.23 -8.68 24.91
N GLN A 393 -7.08 -8.69 26.24
CA GLN A 393 -7.69 -7.71 27.12
C GLN A 393 -7.17 -6.29 26.83
N THR A 394 -5.86 -6.14 26.70
CA THR A 394 -5.24 -4.86 26.35
C THR A 394 -5.76 -4.33 25.01
N ALA A 395 -5.84 -5.19 24.00
CA ALA A 395 -6.37 -4.80 22.70
C ALA A 395 -7.84 -4.39 22.76
N GLN A 396 -8.67 -5.10 23.50
CA GLN A 396 -10.08 -4.75 23.68
C GLN A 396 -10.26 -3.42 24.44
N GLN A 397 -9.48 -3.19 25.49
CA GLN A 397 -9.48 -1.92 26.22
C GLN A 397 -9.06 -0.75 25.35
N MET A 398 -8.02 -0.93 24.53
CA MET A 398 -7.61 0.08 23.56
C MET A 398 -8.73 0.40 22.57
N ALA A 399 -9.37 -0.61 21.98
CA ALA A 399 -10.46 -0.41 21.03
C ALA A 399 -11.64 0.34 21.65
N GLN A 400 -12.03 0.00 22.90
CA GLN A 400 -13.13 0.66 23.61
C GLN A 400 -12.81 2.14 23.91
N LYS A 401 -11.60 2.44 24.41
CA LYS A 401 -11.20 3.81 24.74
C LYS A 401 -11.10 4.68 23.48
N MET A 402 -10.62 4.13 22.38
CA MET A 402 -10.57 4.84 21.09
C MET A 402 -11.97 5.13 20.53
N ALA A 403 -12.92 4.22 20.68
CA ALA A 403 -14.30 4.43 20.26
C ALA A 403 -15.01 5.50 21.10
N GLY A 404 -14.72 5.59 22.40
CA GLY A 404 -15.29 6.59 23.32
C GLY A 404 -14.71 8.00 23.14
N GLY A 405 -13.42 8.13 22.78
CA GLY A 405 -12.74 9.42 22.59
C GLY A 405 -13.22 10.21 21.38
N GLY A 406 -13.74 9.54 20.35
CA GLY A 406 -14.20 10.19 19.12
C GLY A 406 -15.33 11.21 19.29
N ARG A 407 -16.14 11.10 20.34
CA ARG A 407 -17.24 12.06 20.61
C ARG A 407 -16.76 13.35 21.29
N GLN A 408 -15.78 13.26 22.20
CA GLN A 408 -15.22 14.45 22.86
C GLN A 408 -14.35 15.30 21.92
N GLU A 409 -13.56 14.65 21.08
CA GLU A 409 -12.71 15.32 20.10
C GLU A 409 -13.51 16.04 18.99
N LEU A 410 -14.76 15.63 18.73
CA LEU A 410 -15.66 16.32 17.78
C LEU A 410 -16.12 17.70 18.31
N GLN A 411 -16.23 17.87 19.61
CA GLN A 411 -16.58 19.17 20.19
C GLN A 411 -15.40 20.17 20.15
N GLU A 412 -14.19 19.70 20.39
CA GLU A 412 -12.98 20.55 20.39
C GLU A 412 -12.58 21.00 18.98
N ASP A 413 -12.84 20.20 17.93
CA ASP A 413 -12.51 20.57 16.53
C ASP A 413 -13.53 21.54 15.90
N ILE A 414 -14.74 21.67 16.47
CA ILE A 414 -15.75 22.66 16.01
C ILE A 414 -15.42 24.07 16.54
N GLU A 415 -14.70 24.16 17.65
CA GLU A 415 -14.31 25.43 18.26
C GLU A 415 -12.99 26.02 17.73
N MET A 416 -12.23 25.29 16.91
CA MET A 416 -11.02 25.77 16.21
C MET A 416 -11.32 26.22 14.78
#